data_fa0359c14001b375d9cca6929c0365b6
#
_entry.id   fa0359c14001b375d9cca6929c0365b6
#
_cell.length_a   1.000
_cell.length_b   1.000
_cell.length_c   1.000
_cell.angle_alpha   90.00
_cell.angle_beta   90.00
_cell.angle_gamma   90.00
#
_symmetry.space_group_name_H-M   'P 1'
#
loop_
_entity.id
_entity.type
_entity.pdbx_description
1 polymer ?
#
loop_
_entity_poly.entity_id
_entity_poly.type
_entity_poly.pdbx_seq_one_letter_code
_entity_poly.pdbx_strand_id
1 'polypeptide(L)'
;MRKGGGEVYGSRRHPPQLSTTFTTVLVIDDDEDERKYWCEALKHTIHNYTVLEASNGQSGLNLCRSQRVDCIVLDLDMPESGLYVLFSLIRDRTRPQIAVVILTHLLAPNLLEMAKHNGAQVCLVKQATSAQDLENAIQNAVGAVRSIR
;
A
#
# COMPACT_ATOMS: atom_id res chain seq x y z
N MET A 1 -33.56 -39.47 -6.99
CA MET A 1 -33.09 -39.05 -6.92
C MET A 1 -32.76 -38.09 -6.78
N ARG A 2 -32.50 -38.13 -6.93
CA ARG A 2 -31.91 -37.38 -6.88
C ARG A 2 -31.46 -36.53 -6.80
N LYS A 3 -31.40 -36.48 -6.65
CA LYS A 3 -30.82 -35.81 -6.51
C LYS A 3 -30.33 -35.04 -6.41
N GLY A 4 -30.46 -35.22 -6.39
CA GLY A 4 -29.69 -34.64 -6.22
C GLY A 4 -29.44 -33.75 -5.99
N GLY A 5 -29.46 -33.80 -6.01
CA GLY A 5 -28.74 -33.10 -5.78
C GLY A 5 -28.38 -32.25 -5.51
N GLY A 6 -28.32 -32.36 -5.52
CA GLY A 6 -27.48 -31.76 -5.22
C GLY A 6 -27.10 -30.93 -5.12
N GLU A 7 -26.96 -31.07 -5.17
CA GLU A 7 -26.23 -30.40 -5.06
C GLU A 7 -25.71 -29.58 -5.06
N VAL A 8 -26.10 -29.86 -5.15
CA VAL A 8 -25.32 -29.24 -5.13
C VAL A 8 -25.00 -28.33 -4.87
N TYR A 9 -25.01 -28.36 -4.86
CA TYR A 9 -24.24 -27.55 -4.58
C TYR A 9 -23.52 -27.17 -4.26
N GLY A 10 -23.81 -27.27 -4.01
CA GLY A 10 -22.86 -27.11 -3.56
C GLY A 10 -22.21 -26.50 -3.56
N SER A 11 -22.07 -26.55 -3.87
CA SER A 11 -21.24 -26.04 -3.88
C SER A 11 -21.00 -25.00 -3.95
N ARG A 12 -21.42 -24.95 -4.18
CA ARG A 12 -21.11 -24.11 -4.22
C ARG A 12 -20.70 -23.20 -3.96
N ARG A 13 -20.67 -23.12 -3.82
CA ARG A 13 -20.16 -22.38 -3.56
C ARG A 13 -19.76 -21.52 -3.03
N HIS A 14 -19.34 -21.45 -2.96
CA HIS A 14 -18.67 -20.71 -2.46
C HIS A 14 -18.48 -19.71 -2.54
N PRO A 15 -18.58 -19.68 -2.20
CA PRO A 15 -18.25 -18.70 -2.31
C PRO A 15 -17.38 -18.07 -2.26
N PRO A 16 -17.14 -17.89 -2.76
CA PRO A 16 -16.04 -17.42 -2.78
C PRO A 16 -15.71 -16.24 -2.27
N GLN A 17 -15.91 -15.99 -2.09
CA GLN A 17 -15.59 -15.18 -1.68
C GLN A 17 -14.95 -14.92 -0.99
N LEU A 18 -15.03 -15.42 -1.16
CA LEU A 18 -14.51 -15.32 -0.36
C LEU A 18 -13.25 -14.80 -0.24
N SER A 19 -12.79 -14.15 -0.84
CA SER A 19 -11.51 -13.64 -0.61
C SER A 19 -11.42 -13.00 0.75
N THR A 20 -10.79 -13.70 1.64
CA THR A 20 -10.56 -13.20 2.97
C THR A 20 -9.21 -12.53 3.09
N THR A 21 -8.51 -12.37 1.95
CA THR A 21 -7.19 -11.74 1.95
C THR A 21 -7.33 -10.24 1.98
N PHE A 22 -6.81 -9.62 3.03
CA PHE A 22 -6.80 -8.17 3.16
C PHE A 22 -5.54 -7.59 2.52
N THR A 23 -5.67 -6.42 1.95
CA THR A 23 -4.51 -5.68 1.46
C THR A 23 -3.82 -5.05 2.67
N THR A 24 -2.53 -5.30 2.81
CA THR A 24 -1.74 -4.72 3.89
C THR A 24 -1.05 -3.47 3.40
N VAL A 25 -1.35 -2.34 4.05
CA VAL A 25 -0.79 -1.04 3.71
C VAL A 25 0.10 -0.58 4.87
N LEU A 26 1.33 -0.21 4.56
CA LEU A 26 2.27 0.32 5.54
C LEU A 26 2.43 1.82 5.30
N VAL A 27 2.09 2.62 6.31
CA VAL A 27 2.25 4.08 6.25
C VAL A 27 3.54 4.46 6.95
N ILE A 28 4.46 5.07 6.22
CA ILE A 28 5.75 5.51 6.75
C ILE A 28 5.80 7.03 6.71
N ASP A 29 5.77 7.66 7.89
CA ASP A 29 5.71 9.10 8.03
C ASP A 29 6.23 9.44 9.43
N ASP A 30 7.17 10.37 9.53
CA ASP A 30 7.74 10.74 10.82
C ASP A 30 6.86 11.72 11.61
N ASP A 31 5.85 12.33 10.98
CA ASP A 31 4.89 13.18 11.68
C ASP A 31 3.79 12.31 12.26
N GLU A 32 3.75 12.22 13.57
CA GLU A 32 2.81 11.33 14.26
C GLU A 32 1.35 11.69 13.99
N ASP A 33 1.02 12.97 13.99
CA ASP A 33 -0.36 13.39 13.79
C ASP A 33 -0.84 13.10 12.38
N GLU A 34 -0.02 13.38 11.39
CA GLU A 34 -0.36 13.10 10.00
C GLU A 34 -0.43 11.61 9.75
N ARG A 35 0.53 10.85 10.28
CA ARG A 35 0.50 9.40 10.14
C ARG A 35 -0.78 8.81 10.70
N LYS A 36 -1.18 9.26 11.88
CA LYS A 36 -2.41 8.79 12.50
C LYS A 36 -3.63 9.16 11.68
N TYR A 37 -3.65 10.36 11.14
CA TYR A 37 -4.77 10.80 10.31
C TYR A 37 -4.97 9.87 9.11
N TRP A 38 -3.91 9.58 8.38
CA TRP A 38 -4.00 8.73 7.20
C TRP A 38 -4.30 7.28 7.55
N CYS A 39 -3.73 6.78 8.63
CA CYS A 39 -4.01 5.42 9.08
C CYS A 39 -5.47 5.25 9.47
N GLU A 40 -6.03 6.22 10.21
CA GLU A 40 -7.45 6.16 10.58
C GLU A 40 -8.34 6.26 9.37
N ALA A 41 -8.00 7.11 8.41
CA ALA A 41 -8.78 7.23 7.19
C ALA A 41 -8.84 5.89 6.44
N LEU A 42 -7.73 5.17 6.38
CA LEU A 42 -7.68 3.88 5.69
C LEU A 42 -8.49 2.80 6.44
N LYS A 43 -8.53 2.87 7.76
CA LYS A 43 -9.29 1.91 8.55
C LYS A 43 -10.79 2.06 8.40
N HIS A 44 -11.25 3.21 7.94
CA HIS A 44 -12.68 3.51 7.82
C HIS A 44 -13.19 3.45 6.39
N THR A 45 -12.45 2.84 5.48
CA THR A 45 -12.88 2.66 4.10
C THR A 45 -13.74 1.41 3.96
N ILE A 46 -14.34 1.26 2.79
CA ILE A 46 -15.09 0.04 2.48
C ILE A 46 -14.16 -1.13 2.17
N HIS A 47 -12.89 -0.86 1.94
CA HIS A 47 -11.91 -1.92 1.69
C HIS A 47 -11.37 -2.44 3.02
N ASN A 48 -11.04 -3.70 3.03
CA ASN A 48 -10.50 -4.33 4.22
C ASN A 48 -8.97 -4.24 4.20
N TYR A 49 -8.46 -3.14 4.74
CA TYR A 49 -7.02 -2.94 4.85
C TYR A 49 -6.52 -3.39 6.22
N THR A 50 -5.38 -4.07 6.21
CA THR A 50 -4.56 -4.19 7.41
C THR A 50 -3.59 -3.02 7.34
N VAL A 51 -3.62 -2.13 8.33
CA VAL A 51 -2.82 -0.91 8.32
C VAL A 51 -1.69 -1.02 9.32
N LEU A 52 -0.47 -0.90 8.83
CA LEU A 52 0.75 -0.88 9.65
C LEU A 52 1.34 0.52 9.60
N GLU A 53 2.09 0.88 10.64
CA GLU A 53 2.71 2.20 10.77
C GLU A 53 4.19 2.08 11.05
N ALA A 54 4.95 3.04 10.53
CA ALA A 54 6.35 3.22 10.89
C ALA A 54 6.66 4.70 10.91
N SER A 55 7.44 5.13 11.89
CA SER A 55 7.81 6.54 12.06
C SER A 55 9.12 6.91 11.39
N ASN A 56 9.79 5.94 10.79
CA ASN A 56 11.05 6.19 10.06
C ASN A 56 11.27 5.07 9.04
N GLY A 57 12.24 5.30 8.16
CA GLY A 57 12.50 4.37 7.06
C GLY A 57 12.99 3.01 7.53
N GLN A 58 13.86 2.98 8.55
CA GLN A 58 14.41 1.72 9.02
C GLN A 58 13.33 0.82 9.60
N SER A 59 12.45 1.38 10.44
CA SER A 59 11.33 0.64 11.01
C SER A 59 10.41 0.13 9.91
N GLY A 60 10.17 0.95 8.89
CA GLY A 60 9.34 0.55 7.75
C GLY A 60 9.94 -0.62 6.99
N LEU A 61 11.24 -0.56 6.69
CA LEU A 61 11.92 -1.66 6.00
C LEU A 61 11.92 -2.93 6.83
N ASN A 62 12.08 -2.81 8.14
CA ASN A 62 12.01 -3.98 9.03
C ASN A 62 10.63 -4.65 8.96
N LEU A 63 9.57 -3.87 8.91
CA LEU A 63 8.22 -4.41 8.76
C LEU A 63 8.05 -5.12 7.42
N CYS A 64 8.61 -4.55 6.35
CA CYS A 64 8.55 -5.19 5.04
C CYS A 64 9.27 -6.54 5.01
N ARG A 65 10.30 -6.70 5.83
CA ARG A 65 11.04 -7.95 5.90
C ARG A 65 10.37 -9.00 6.77
N SER A 66 9.61 -8.58 7.77
CA SER A 66 9.00 -9.50 8.73
C SER A 66 7.54 -9.81 8.45
N GLN A 67 6.88 -9.02 7.63
CA GLN A 67 5.47 -9.20 7.33
C GLN A 67 5.22 -8.99 5.85
N ARG A 68 4.10 -9.52 5.37
CA ARG A 68 3.67 -9.25 4.01
C ARG A 68 3.12 -7.83 3.94
N VAL A 69 3.66 -7.03 3.04
CA VAL A 69 3.17 -5.67 2.76
C VAL A 69 2.84 -5.59 1.28
N ASP A 70 1.66 -5.12 0.95
CA ASP A 70 1.22 -4.99 -0.44
C ASP A 70 1.48 -3.60 -0.99
N CYS A 71 1.37 -2.59 -0.14
CA CYS A 71 1.55 -1.20 -0.56
C CYS A 71 2.18 -0.40 0.56
N ILE A 72 3.11 0.47 0.20
CA ILE A 72 3.69 1.44 1.13
C ILE A 72 3.17 2.81 0.74
N VAL A 73 2.69 3.57 1.73
CA VAL A 73 2.42 5.00 1.61
C VAL A 73 3.59 5.69 2.29
N LEU A 74 4.39 6.39 1.50
CA LEU A 74 5.70 6.89 1.94
C LEU A 74 5.77 8.40 1.83
N ASP A 75 6.13 9.07 2.94
CA ASP A 75 6.45 10.48 2.92
C ASP A 75 7.94 10.64 2.57
N LEU A 76 8.23 11.43 1.55
CA LEU A 76 9.61 11.71 1.17
C LEU A 76 10.21 12.83 2.02
N ASP A 77 9.39 13.59 2.74
CA ASP A 77 9.87 14.66 3.60
C ASP A 77 10.34 14.09 4.94
N MET A 78 11.17 13.09 4.86
CA MET A 78 11.82 12.48 6.02
C MET A 78 13.32 12.56 5.75
N PRO A 79 14.02 13.46 6.42
CA PRO A 79 15.47 13.60 6.21
C PRO A 79 16.13 12.25 6.37
N GLU A 80 17.00 11.91 5.45
CA GLU A 80 17.83 10.70 5.50
C GLU A 80 17.13 9.39 5.24
N SER A 81 15.79 9.32 5.16
CA SER A 81 15.17 8.02 5.05
C SER A 81 14.15 7.81 3.93
N GLY A 82 13.53 8.87 3.42
CA GLY A 82 12.49 8.70 2.40
C GLY A 82 12.96 8.01 1.14
N LEU A 83 13.95 8.58 0.46
CA LEU A 83 14.49 7.97 -0.76
C LEU A 83 15.23 6.67 -0.48
N TYR A 84 15.84 6.55 0.71
CA TYR A 84 16.54 5.33 1.09
C TYR A 84 15.57 4.13 1.11
N VAL A 85 14.37 4.32 1.63
CA VAL A 85 13.35 3.27 1.63
C VAL A 85 13.04 2.85 0.20
N LEU A 86 12.80 3.81 -0.67
CA LEU A 86 12.44 3.52 -2.05
C LEU A 86 13.55 2.75 -2.76
N PHE A 87 14.79 3.20 -2.62
CA PHE A 87 15.92 2.53 -3.25
C PHE A 87 16.14 1.12 -2.70
N SER A 88 15.94 0.94 -1.39
CA SER A 88 16.10 -0.37 -0.77
C SER A 88 15.07 -1.38 -1.28
N LEU A 89 13.84 -0.92 -1.50
CA LEU A 89 12.80 -1.78 -2.05
C LEU A 89 13.10 -2.23 -3.47
N ILE A 90 13.65 -1.32 -4.26
CA ILE A 90 14.01 -1.63 -5.65
C ILE A 90 15.11 -2.68 -5.72
N ARG A 91 16.05 -2.62 -4.79
CA ARG A 91 17.18 -3.55 -4.79
C ARG A 91 16.80 -4.96 -4.36
N ASP A 92 15.77 -5.09 -3.54
CA ASP A 92 15.37 -6.41 -3.03
C ASP A 92 14.45 -7.08 -4.03
N ARG A 93 15.04 -7.77 -4.98
CA ARG A 93 14.28 -8.47 -6.02
C ARG A 93 13.90 -9.89 -5.63
N THR A 94 14.23 -10.30 -4.42
CA THR A 94 13.89 -11.64 -3.95
C THR A 94 12.49 -11.71 -3.37
N ARG A 95 11.83 -10.57 -3.21
CA ARG A 95 10.51 -10.46 -2.63
C ARG A 95 9.47 -10.14 -3.68
N PRO A 96 8.21 -10.46 -3.43
CA PRO A 96 7.12 -9.96 -4.27
C PRO A 96 7.20 -8.44 -4.31
N GLN A 97 6.90 -7.88 -5.46
CA GLN A 97 6.98 -6.44 -5.63
C GLN A 97 5.92 -5.75 -4.78
N ILE A 98 6.34 -4.67 -4.11
CA ILE A 98 5.48 -3.87 -3.26
C ILE A 98 5.12 -2.59 -4.02
N ALA A 99 3.83 -2.23 -4.03
CA ALA A 99 3.40 -0.97 -4.61
C ALA A 99 3.84 0.18 -3.70
N VAL A 100 4.23 1.32 -4.29
CA VAL A 100 4.65 2.49 -3.53
C VAL A 100 3.84 3.70 -3.98
N VAL A 101 3.15 4.32 -3.03
CA VAL A 101 2.43 5.58 -3.22
C VAL A 101 3.16 6.62 -2.38
N ILE A 102 3.65 7.67 -3.03
CA ILE A 102 4.26 8.79 -2.33
C ILE A 102 3.15 9.73 -1.88
N LEU A 103 3.20 10.14 -0.61
CA LEU A 103 2.25 11.08 -0.04
C LEU A 103 3.04 12.06 0.82
N THR A 104 3.24 13.28 0.32
CA THR A 104 4.19 14.20 0.92
C THR A 104 3.74 15.66 0.77
N HIS A 105 4.24 16.53 1.66
CA HIS A 105 4.07 17.98 1.50
C HIS A 105 5.06 18.58 0.51
N LEU A 106 6.11 17.84 0.13
CA LEU A 106 7.15 18.36 -0.73
C LEU A 106 6.62 18.66 -2.13
N LEU A 107 6.79 19.91 -2.56
CA LEU A 107 6.48 20.35 -3.92
C LEU A 107 7.79 20.50 -4.69
N ALA A 108 8.47 19.39 -4.90
CA ALA A 108 9.75 19.35 -5.57
C ALA A 108 9.63 18.46 -6.81
N PRO A 109 9.27 19.05 -7.98
CA PRO A 109 8.99 18.25 -9.18
C PRO A 109 10.10 17.28 -9.57
N ASN A 110 11.35 17.70 -9.46
CA ASN A 110 12.47 16.83 -9.82
C ASN A 110 12.58 15.63 -8.88
N LEU A 111 12.30 15.82 -7.59
CA LEU A 111 12.33 14.74 -6.62
C LEU A 111 11.19 13.76 -6.87
N LEU A 112 10.00 14.27 -7.16
CA LEU A 112 8.84 13.42 -7.43
C LEU A 112 9.02 12.62 -8.71
N GLU A 113 9.61 13.23 -9.75
CA GLU A 113 9.94 12.52 -10.97
C GLU A 113 10.95 11.41 -10.70
N MET A 114 11.98 11.71 -9.91
CA MET A 114 12.98 10.71 -9.54
C MET A 114 12.33 9.54 -8.78
N ALA A 115 11.39 9.83 -7.89
CA ALA A 115 10.70 8.78 -7.14
C ALA A 115 9.93 7.86 -8.10
N LYS A 116 9.25 8.43 -9.08
CA LYS A 116 8.52 7.63 -10.08
C LYS A 116 9.46 6.77 -10.92
N HIS A 117 10.56 7.34 -11.35
CA HIS A 117 11.57 6.59 -12.11
C HIS A 117 12.14 5.43 -11.28
N ASN A 118 12.14 5.56 -9.98
CA ASN A 118 12.68 4.56 -9.08
C ASN A 118 11.62 3.66 -8.47
N GLY A 119 10.43 3.61 -9.05
CA GLY A 119 9.46 2.58 -8.72
C GLY A 119 8.20 3.01 -8.01
N ALA A 120 8.03 4.29 -7.67
CA ALA A 120 6.78 4.76 -7.11
C ALA A 120 5.72 4.78 -8.22
N GLN A 121 4.56 4.19 -7.96
CA GLN A 121 3.46 4.17 -8.92
C GLN A 121 2.75 5.51 -8.99
N VAL A 122 2.60 6.18 -7.86
CA VAL A 122 1.83 7.43 -7.77
C VAL A 122 2.51 8.35 -6.78
N CYS A 123 2.48 9.66 -7.09
CA CYS A 123 2.95 10.69 -6.15
C CYS A 123 1.80 11.63 -5.86
N LEU A 124 1.44 11.79 -4.60
CA LEU A 124 0.36 12.65 -4.13
C LEU A 124 0.92 13.72 -3.22
N VAL A 125 0.33 14.90 -3.31
CA VAL A 125 0.69 16.04 -2.46
C VAL A 125 -0.34 16.11 -1.33
N LYS A 126 0.11 16.07 -0.07
CA LYS A 126 -0.78 15.95 1.10
C LYS A 126 -1.87 17.02 1.14
N GLN A 127 -1.50 18.27 0.86
CA GLN A 127 -2.44 19.38 0.96
C GLN A 127 -3.51 19.37 -0.14
N ALA A 128 -3.37 18.52 -1.15
CA ALA A 128 -4.33 18.41 -2.24
C ALA A 128 -4.94 17.01 -2.33
N THR A 129 -4.79 16.19 -1.29
CA THR A 129 -5.20 14.78 -1.31
C THR A 129 -6.27 14.53 -0.25
N SER A 130 -7.41 14.02 -0.67
CA SER A 130 -8.44 13.55 0.26
C SER A 130 -8.18 12.10 0.66
N ALA A 131 -8.91 11.63 1.68
CA ALA A 131 -8.85 10.22 2.05
C ALA A 131 -9.25 9.33 0.88
N GLN A 132 -10.27 9.74 0.12
CA GLN A 132 -10.71 8.96 -1.05
C GLN A 132 -9.66 8.94 -2.14
N ASP A 133 -8.95 10.06 -2.35
CA ASP A 133 -7.86 10.11 -3.32
C ASP A 133 -6.76 9.13 -2.96
N LEU A 134 -6.42 9.06 -1.67
CA LEU A 134 -5.41 8.11 -1.21
C LEU A 134 -5.86 6.67 -1.41
N GLU A 135 -7.10 6.37 -1.08
CA GLU A 135 -7.64 5.04 -1.28
C GLU A 135 -7.61 4.63 -2.74
N ASN A 136 -8.04 5.53 -3.63
CA ASN A 136 -8.02 5.27 -5.07
C ASN A 136 -6.60 5.01 -5.56
N ALA A 137 -5.64 5.80 -5.07
CA ALA A 137 -4.23 5.64 -5.46
C ALA A 137 -3.69 4.28 -5.02
N ILE A 138 -4.02 3.85 -3.80
CA ILE A 138 -3.58 2.56 -3.30
C ILE A 138 -4.16 1.43 -4.16
N GLN A 139 -5.46 1.48 -4.45
CA GLN A 139 -6.10 0.44 -5.26
C GLN A 139 -5.48 0.38 -6.65
N ASN A 140 -5.22 1.52 -7.27
CA ASN A 140 -4.60 1.56 -8.59
C ASN A 140 -3.17 1.06 -8.56
N ALA A 141 -2.41 1.44 -7.55
CA ALA A 141 -1.00 1.04 -7.43
C ALA A 141 -0.87 -0.47 -7.20
N VAL A 142 -1.69 -1.02 -6.31
CA VAL A 142 -1.67 -2.45 -6.03
C VAL A 142 -2.10 -3.23 -7.27
N GLY A 143 -3.13 -2.75 -7.98
CA GLY A 143 -3.58 -3.38 -9.21
C GLY A 143 -2.50 -3.38 -10.28
N ALA A 144 -1.77 -2.27 -10.43
CA ALA A 144 -0.69 -2.17 -11.42
C ALA A 144 0.43 -3.16 -11.12
N VAL A 145 0.82 -3.29 -9.84
CA VAL A 145 1.87 -4.22 -9.45
C VAL A 145 1.44 -5.67 -9.70
N ARG A 146 0.20 -6.00 -9.36
CA ARG A 146 -0.31 -7.35 -9.53
C ARG A 146 -0.47 -7.75 -10.99
N SER A 147 -0.73 -6.78 -11.88
CA SER A 147 -0.97 -7.09 -13.29
C SER A 147 0.29 -7.39 -14.07
N ILE A 148 1.47 -7.06 -13.56
CA ILE A 148 2.73 -7.33 -14.26
C ILE A 148 3.40 -8.61 -13.82
N ARG A 149 2.72 -9.40 -13.00
CA ARG A 149 3.25 -10.69 -12.55
C ARG A 149 2.79 -11.84 -13.42
#